data_2f31679c7fdedf8000a5431f1947c38f
#
_entry.id   2f31679c7fdedf8000a5431f1947c38f
#
_cell.length_a   1.000
_cell.length_b   1.000
_cell.length_c   1.000
_cell.angle_alpha   90.00
_cell.angle_beta   90.00
_cell.angle_gamma   90.00
#
_symmetry.space_group_name_H-M   'P 1'
#
loop_
_entity.id
_entity.type
_entity.pdbx_description
1 polymer ?
#
loop_
_entity_poly.entity_id
_entity_poly.type
_entity_poly.pdbx_seq_one_letter_code
_entity_poly.pdbx_strand_id
1 'polypeptide(L)'
;MKRRDCLALMGASSLLLAGCAGVPAATGTGDLGVVVARSTGTLAIVNTSQRTLLAEVKGLGDLSHASVVFSRDGRYAFVFGRDGALTKVDLLTHRIAGRVMQAGNSIGGAISADGRLVVAQNYTPGGIKAFDTTTLELVADIPAEYENGKLSRVVGLVDLPGRRFAYSLFDANAIWITDLSNPARPVTTKLPNIGKQPY
;
A
#
# COMPACT_ATOMS: atom_id res chain seq x y z
N MET A 1 28.57 75.42 -32.78
CA MET A 1 28.38 74.98 -34.13
C MET A 1 28.84 73.52 -34.20
N LYS A 2 28.13 72.52 -34.56
CA LYS A 2 27.03 72.24 -35.42
C LYS A 2 26.24 71.08 -34.91
N ARG A 3 24.92 71.11 -34.99
CA ARG A 3 23.95 70.02 -34.89
C ARG A 3 24.21 68.97 -35.99
N ARG A 4 23.81 67.76 -35.73
CA ARG A 4 23.34 66.69 -36.62
C ARG A 4 23.76 65.34 -36.07
N ASP A 5 23.00 64.28 -36.02
CA ASP A 5 21.63 63.97 -36.36
C ASP A 5 21.22 62.78 -35.54
N CYS A 6 20.05 62.88 -34.95
CA CYS A 6 19.38 61.70 -34.36
C CYS A 6 18.83 60.87 -35.55
N LEU A 7 19.28 59.64 -35.67
CA LEU A 7 18.60 58.64 -36.48
C LEU A 7 18.10 57.53 -35.53
N ALA A 8 16.79 57.54 -35.39
CA ALA A 8 16.05 56.51 -34.69
C ALA A 8 16.17 55.19 -35.45
N LEU A 9 16.69 54.17 -34.80
CA LEU A 9 16.45 52.78 -35.14
C LEU A 9 15.35 52.25 -34.24
N MET A 10 14.13 52.26 -34.72
CA MET A 10 13.05 51.45 -34.14
C MET A 10 13.33 49.99 -34.53
N GLY A 11 14.01 49.27 -33.64
CA GLY A 11 14.09 47.85 -33.69
C GLY A 11 12.79 47.25 -33.12
N ALA A 12 11.99 46.66 -33.97
CA ALA A 12 10.81 45.90 -33.59
C ALA A 12 11.25 44.67 -32.74
N SER A 13 11.13 44.79 -31.40
CA SER A 13 11.24 43.64 -30.52
C SER A 13 9.97 42.82 -30.65
N SER A 14 10.00 41.81 -31.53
CA SER A 14 9.01 40.73 -31.54
C SER A 14 9.11 39.98 -30.22
N LEU A 15 8.25 40.30 -29.24
CA LEU A 15 8.02 39.47 -28.09
C LEU A 15 7.41 38.14 -28.58
N LEU A 16 8.26 37.15 -28.73
CA LEU A 16 7.83 35.76 -28.72
C LEU A 16 7.22 35.47 -27.36
N LEU A 17 5.92 35.58 -27.26
CA LEU A 17 5.13 34.92 -26.21
C LEU A 17 5.31 33.41 -26.44
N ALA A 18 6.42 32.86 -25.93
CA ALA A 18 6.52 31.44 -25.71
C ALA A 18 5.43 31.11 -24.69
N GLY A 19 4.32 30.56 -25.20
CA GLY A 19 3.27 30.03 -24.38
C GLY A 19 3.93 29.07 -23.39
N CYS A 20 3.85 29.37 -22.08
CA CYS A 20 4.08 28.39 -21.04
C CYS A 20 3.07 27.27 -21.28
N ALA A 21 3.47 26.27 -22.07
CA ALA A 21 2.85 24.97 -21.99
C ALA A 21 2.93 24.62 -20.50
N GLY A 22 1.81 24.69 -19.80
CA GLY A 22 1.76 24.47 -18.37
C GLY A 22 2.45 23.14 -18.07
N VAL A 23 3.56 23.20 -17.38
CA VAL A 23 4.13 22.01 -16.77
C VAL A 23 3.00 21.42 -15.94
N PRO A 24 2.56 20.17 -16.19
CA PRO A 24 1.51 19.60 -15.37
C PRO A 24 1.94 19.72 -13.91
N ALA A 25 1.09 20.31 -13.10
CA ALA A 25 1.37 20.48 -11.68
C ALA A 25 1.76 19.13 -11.12
N ALA A 26 2.93 19.05 -10.46
CA ALA A 26 3.38 17.82 -9.85
C ALA A 26 2.31 17.37 -8.85
N THR A 27 1.70 16.22 -9.10
CA THR A 27 0.69 15.66 -8.22
C THR A 27 1.37 15.19 -6.94
N GLY A 28 1.02 15.80 -5.82
CA GLY A 28 1.48 15.34 -4.51
C GLY A 28 0.77 14.03 -4.10
N THR A 29 1.42 13.22 -3.27
CA THR A 29 0.81 11.98 -2.77
C THR A 29 -0.43 12.22 -1.92
N GLY A 30 -0.54 13.39 -1.28
CA GLY A 30 -1.70 13.77 -0.46
C GLY A 30 -3.03 13.88 -1.23
N ASP A 31 -2.98 14.05 -2.55
CA ASP A 31 -4.16 14.12 -3.40
C ASP A 31 -4.55 12.76 -4.01
N LEU A 32 -3.76 11.72 -3.79
CA LEU A 32 -4.00 10.42 -4.38
C LEU A 32 -4.92 9.57 -3.53
N GLY A 33 -5.87 8.94 -4.19
CA GLY A 33 -6.73 7.90 -3.62
C GLY A 33 -6.79 6.69 -4.52
N VAL A 34 -7.29 5.58 -3.99
CA VAL A 34 -7.51 4.37 -4.79
C VAL A 34 -8.93 3.83 -4.59
N VAL A 35 -9.47 3.26 -5.65
CA VAL A 35 -10.73 2.52 -5.63
C VAL A 35 -10.48 1.11 -6.15
N VAL A 36 -10.83 0.12 -5.33
CA VAL A 36 -10.72 -1.29 -5.71
C VAL A 36 -11.97 -1.68 -6.49
N ALA A 37 -11.80 -1.93 -7.79
CA ALA A 37 -12.87 -2.44 -8.64
C ALA A 37 -12.87 -3.97 -8.57
N ARG A 38 -13.62 -4.52 -7.62
CA ARG A 38 -13.61 -5.94 -7.27
C ARG A 38 -13.99 -6.85 -8.42
N SER A 39 -15.00 -6.47 -9.21
CA SER A 39 -15.52 -7.27 -10.32
C SER A 39 -14.56 -7.39 -11.49
N THR A 40 -13.66 -6.43 -11.66
CA THR A 40 -12.71 -6.39 -12.78
C THR A 40 -11.28 -6.70 -12.37
N GLY A 41 -11.00 -6.86 -11.07
CA GLY A 41 -9.64 -7.08 -10.56
C GLY A 41 -8.71 -5.90 -10.86
N THR A 42 -9.22 -4.66 -10.83
CA THR A 42 -8.46 -3.45 -11.14
C THR A 42 -8.40 -2.51 -9.95
N LEU A 43 -7.34 -1.69 -9.91
CA LEU A 43 -7.18 -0.60 -8.97
C LEU A 43 -7.24 0.72 -9.73
N ALA A 44 -8.30 1.50 -9.50
CA ALA A 44 -8.39 2.85 -10.04
C ALA A 44 -7.63 3.82 -9.14
N ILE A 45 -6.75 4.63 -9.72
CA ILE A 45 -6.03 5.70 -9.04
C ILE A 45 -6.74 7.01 -9.36
N VAL A 46 -7.10 7.77 -8.33
CA VAL A 46 -7.90 8.99 -8.47
C VAL A 46 -7.18 10.17 -7.83
N ASN A 47 -7.38 11.36 -8.40
CA ASN A 47 -7.06 12.61 -7.72
C ASN A 47 -8.31 13.02 -6.91
N THR A 48 -8.17 13.03 -5.59
CA THR A 48 -9.29 13.30 -4.68
C THR A 48 -9.70 14.76 -4.67
N SER A 49 -8.74 15.69 -4.84
CA SER A 49 -8.99 17.13 -4.89
C SER A 49 -9.68 17.55 -6.19
N GLN A 50 -9.22 17.00 -7.32
CA GLN A 50 -9.80 17.28 -8.63
C GLN A 50 -10.99 16.37 -8.98
N ARG A 51 -11.20 15.31 -8.21
CA ARG A 51 -12.25 14.29 -8.43
C ARG A 51 -12.15 13.65 -9.82
N THR A 52 -10.94 13.35 -10.26
CA THR A 52 -10.66 12.77 -11.57
C THR A 52 -10.01 11.41 -11.46
N LEU A 53 -10.32 10.52 -12.41
CA LEU A 53 -9.60 9.27 -12.62
C LEU A 53 -8.26 9.59 -13.28
N LEU A 54 -7.16 9.14 -12.69
CA LEU A 54 -5.82 9.30 -13.25
C LEU A 54 -5.40 8.08 -14.08
N ALA A 55 -5.67 6.88 -13.54
CA ALA A 55 -5.30 5.64 -14.20
C ALA A 55 -6.07 4.45 -13.65
N GLU A 56 -6.06 3.34 -14.41
CA GLU A 56 -6.47 2.02 -13.96
C GLU A 56 -5.29 1.05 -14.05
N VAL A 57 -4.95 0.43 -12.92
CA VAL A 57 -3.93 -0.62 -12.85
C VAL A 57 -4.63 -1.96 -12.90
N LYS A 58 -4.29 -2.79 -13.90
CA LYS A 58 -4.85 -4.12 -14.15
C LYS A 58 -3.86 -5.20 -13.74
N GLY A 59 -4.33 -6.45 -13.66
CA GLY A 59 -3.45 -7.61 -13.41
C GLY A 59 -3.17 -7.86 -11.93
N LEU A 60 -4.02 -7.36 -11.03
CA LEU A 60 -3.87 -7.58 -9.59
C LEU A 60 -4.43 -8.94 -9.11
N GLY A 61 -5.11 -9.70 -9.98
CA GLY A 61 -5.70 -10.99 -9.63
C GLY A 61 -7.10 -10.87 -9.06
N ASP A 62 -7.48 -11.80 -8.15
CA ASP A 62 -8.80 -11.80 -7.53
C ASP A 62 -8.89 -10.75 -6.42
N LEU A 63 -9.60 -9.66 -6.69
CA LEU A 63 -9.87 -8.57 -5.74
C LEU A 63 -11.26 -8.64 -5.10
N SER A 64 -11.97 -9.76 -5.21
CA SER A 64 -13.35 -9.90 -4.70
C SER A 64 -13.47 -9.66 -3.20
N HIS A 65 -12.39 -9.80 -2.44
CA HIS A 65 -12.30 -9.48 -1.02
C HIS A 65 -10.96 -8.79 -0.69
N ALA A 66 -10.59 -7.82 -1.50
CA ALA A 66 -9.32 -7.14 -1.34
C ALA A 66 -9.39 -5.99 -0.32
N SER A 67 -8.26 -5.72 0.32
CA SER A 67 -8.01 -4.51 1.09
C SER A 67 -6.71 -3.85 0.66
N VAL A 68 -6.51 -2.60 1.09
CA VAL A 68 -5.37 -1.79 0.70
C VAL A 68 -4.82 -1.06 1.92
N VAL A 69 -3.50 -1.05 2.06
CA VAL A 69 -2.78 -0.16 2.97
C VAL A 69 -1.74 0.65 2.20
N PHE A 70 -1.36 1.81 2.72
CA PHE A 70 -0.46 2.72 2.03
C PHE A 70 0.90 2.78 2.72
N SER A 71 1.96 3.00 1.93
CA SER A 71 3.27 3.38 2.49
C SER A 71 3.15 4.70 3.26
N ARG A 72 4.05 4.93 4.21
CA ARG A 72 3.96 6.12 5.08
C ARG A 72 4.14 7.45 4.33
N ASP A 73 4.78 7.42 3.17
CA ASP A 73 4.91 8.56 2.25
C ASP A 73 3.74 8.69 1.26
N GLY A 74 2.75 7.77 1.31
CA GLY A 74 1.60 7.75 0.43
C GLY A 74 1.90 7.39 -1.03
N ARG A 75 3.14 7.01 -1.36
CA ARG A 75 3.54 6.70 -2.75
C ARG A 75 3.07 5.33 -3.21
N TYR A 76 3.10 4.34 -2.32
CA TYR A 76 2.76 2.96 -2.68
C TYR A 76 1.48 2.50 -2.01
N ALA A 77 0.63 1.82 -2.77
CA ALA A 77 -0.47 1.04 -2.27
C ALA A 77 -0.08 -0.45 -2.23
N PHE A 78 -0.29 -1.10 -1.09
CA PHE A 78 -0.13 -2.55 -0.93
C PHE A 78 -1.51 -3.18 -0.93
N VAL A 79 -1.80 -3.94 -1.97
CA VAL A 79 -3.12 -4.56 -2.22
C VAL A 79 -3.04 -6.03 -1.87
N PHE A 80 -3.93 -6.47 -0.98
CA PHE A 80 -4.05 -7.88 -0.59
C PHE A 80 -5.20 -8.50 -1.37
N GLY A 81 -4.86 -9.40 -2.28
CA GLY A 81 -5.84 -10.12 -3.11
C GLY A 81 -6.37 -11.37 -2.42
N ARG A 82 -7.62 -11.73 -2.73
CA ARG A 82 -8.23 -12.96 -2.24
C ARG A 82 -7.50 -14.22 -2.70
N ASP A 83 -6.83 -14.15 -3.84
CA ASP A 83 -5.95 -15.21 -4.37
C ASP A 83 -4.66 -15.41 -3.56
N GLY A 84 -4.48 -14.66 -2.48
CA GLY A 84 -3.28 -14.70 -1.63
C GLY A 84 -2.13 -13.84 -2.14
N ALA A 85 -2.34 -13.03 -3.16
CA ALA A 85 -1.32 -12.11 -3.65
C ALA A 85 -1.18 -10.88 -2.73
N LEU A 86 0.07 -10.43 -2.57
CA LEU A 86 0.43 -9.10 -2.11
C LEU A 86 1.01 -8.33 -3.29
N THR A 87 0.33 -7.27 -3.72
CA THR A 87 0.74 -6.45 -4.86
C THR A 87 1.09 -5.04 -4.39
N LYS A 88 2.29 -4.58 -4.73
CA LYS A 88 2.76 -3.20 -4.50
C LYS A 88 2.52 -2.40 -5.76
N VAL A 89 1.75 -1.32 -5.67
CA VAL A 89 1.44 -0.41 -6.77
C VAL A 89 2.06 0.95 -6.50
N ASP A 90 2.84 1.48 -7.45
CA ASP A 90 3.35 2.84 -7.41
C ASP A 90 2.27 3.80 -7.94
N LEU A 91 1.75 4.65 -7.06
CA LEU A 91 0.65 5.57 -7.35
C LEU A 91 1.08 6.77 -8.18
N LEU A 92 2.37 7.09 -8.23
CA LEU A 92 2.90 8.18 -9.06
C LEU A 92 3.16 7.74 -10.50
N THR A 93 3.61 6.49 -10.68
CA THR A 93 3.88 5.95 -12.02
C THR A 93 2.73 5.12 -12.58
N HIS A 94 1.69 4.88 -11.77
CA HIS A 94 0.50 4.10 -12.12
C HIS A 94 0.82 2.65 -12.55
N ARG A 95 1.78 2.00 -11.88
CA ARG A 95 2.28 0.68 -12.27
C ARG A 95 2.41 -0.26 -11.08
N ILE A 96 2.31 -1.55 -11.36
CA ILE A 96 2.71 -2.58 -10.39
C ILE A 96 4.23 -2.49 -10.23
N ALA A 97 4.69 -2.19 -9.01
CA ALA A 97 6.10 -2.14 -8.64
C ALA A 97 6.63 -3.51 -8.16
N GLY A 98 5.74 -4.40 -7.74
CA GLY A 98 6.08 -5.76 -7.34
C GLY A 98 4.83 -6.55 -6.96
N ARG A 99 4.91 -7.89 -7.06
CA ARG A 99 3.84 -8.79 -6.68
C ARG A 99 4.40 -10.13 -6.22
N VAL A 100 3.90 -10.63 -5.11
CA VAL A 100 4.26 -11.95 -4.57
C VAL A 100 3.00 -12.74 -4.24
N MET A 101 3.00 -14.03 -4.55
CA MET A 101 1.97 -14.98 -4.10
C MET A 101 2.43 -15.52 -2.75
N GLN A 102 1.74 -15.15 -1.66
CA GLN A 102 2.21 -15.40 -0.31
C GLN A 102 1.33 -16.35 0.50
N ALA A 103 0.11 -16.60 0.04
CA ALA A 103 -0.88 -17.46 0.69
C ALA A 103 -1.85 -18.06 -0.33
N GLY A 104 -2.76 -18.90 0.13
CA GLY A 104 -3.89 -19.38 -0.68
C GLY A 104 -5.11 -18.46 -0.62
N ASN A 105 -5.25 -17.69 0.48
CA ASN A 105 -6.30 -16.69 0.64
C ASN A 105 -5.85 -15.66 1.65
N SER A 106 -5.81 -14.39 1.24
CA SER A 106 -5.52 -13.25 2.10
C SER A 106 -6.66 -12.24 2.04
N ILE A 107 -6.94 -11.58 3.16
CA ILE A 107 -8.07 -10.64 3.25
C ILE A 107 -7.66 -9.25 3.70
N GLY A 108 -6.38 -9.06 4.02
CA GLY A 108 -5.92 -7.75 4.44
C GLY A 108 -4.53 -7.75 5.02
N GLY A 109 -4.17 -6.63 5.59
CA GLY A 109 -2.88 -6.44 6.22
C GLY A 109 -2.72 -5.07 6.86
N ALA A 110 -1.54 -4.86 7.42
CA ALA A 110 -1.14 -3.61 8.05
C ALA A 110 0.30 -3.24 7.68
N ILE A 111 0.66 -1.98 7.89
CA ILE A 111 2.02 -1.49 7.67
C ILE A 111 2.61 -1.04 9.02
N SER A 112 3.86 -1.39 9.30
CA SER A 112 4.52 -0.98 10.54
C SER A 112 4.59 0.55 10.70
N ALA A 113 4.64 1.02 11.95
CA ALA A 113 4.69 2.45 12.25
C ALA A 113 5.87 3.16 11.56
N ASP A 114 7.00 2.48 11.37
CA ASP A 114 8.19 2.99 10.66
C ASP A 114 8.14 2.79 9.13
N GLY A 115 7.08 2.16 8.61
CA GLY A 115 6.88 1.93 7.18
C GLY A 115 7.75 0.86 6.55
N ARG A 116 8.55 0.11 7.32
CA ARG A 116 9.51 -0.86 6.79
C ARG A 116 8.93 -2.25 6.54
N LEU A 117 7.86 -2.60 7.26
CA LEU A 117 7.22 -3.91 7.14
C LEU A 117 5.78 -3.75 6.68
N VAL A 118 5.38 -4.53 5.69
CA VAL A 118 3.99 -4.79 5.37
C VAL A 118 3.64 -6.21 5.78
N VAL A 119 2.57 -6.37 6.56
CA VAL A 119 2.16 -7.64 7.13
C VAL A 119 0.82 -8.05 6.54
N ALA A 120 0.78 -9.23 5.94
CA ALA A 120 -0.43 -9.83 5.40
C ALA A 120 -1.10 -10.74 6.43
N GLN A 121 -2.42 -10.64 6.56
CA GLN A 121 -3.23 -11.58 7.31
C GLN A 121 -3.80 -12.65 6.38
N ASN A 122 -3.70 -13.90 6.80
CA ASN A 122 -4.04 -15.03 5.98
C ASN A 122 -5.23 -15.83 6.53
N TYR A 123 -6.18 -16.08 5.62
CA TYR A 123 -7.31 -16.94 5.87
C TYR A 123 -6.93 -18.41 5.64
N THR A 124 -6.09 -18.67 4.64
CA THR A 124 -5.55 -19.97 4.29
C THR A 124 -4.08 -19.82 3.92
N PRO A 125 -3.17 -20.50 4.61
CA PRO A 125 -3.38 -21.52 5.64
C PRO A 125 -3.73 -20.99 7.04
N GLY A 126 -3.74 -19.69 7.26
CA GLY A 126 -3.85 -19.01 8.55
C GLY A 126 -2.51 -18.38 8.93
N GLY A 127 -2.54 -17.53 9.98
CA GLY A 127 -1.35 -16.80 10.41
C GLY A 127 -1.10 -15.49 9.69
N ILE A 128 0.07 -14.91 9.93
CA ILE A 128 0.51 -13.66 9.31
C ILE A 128 1.88 -13.83 8.67
N LYS A 129 2.14 -13.07 7.60
CA LYS A 129 3.45 -13.00 6.94
C LYS A 129 3.89 -11.56 6.80
N ALA A 130 5.13 -11.28 7.19
CA ALA A 130 5.73 -9.95 7.09
C ALA A 130 6.72 -9.88 5.95
N PHE A 131 6.65 -8.80 5.20
CA PHE A 131 7.50 -8.52 4.03
C PHE A 131 8.19 -7.16 4.21
N ASP A 132 9.40 -7.04 3.69
CA ASP A 132 10.04 -5.75 3.52
C ASP A 132 9.26 -4.90 2.51
N THR A 133 8.95 -3.66 2.85
CA THR A 133 8.14 -2.78 1.98
C THR A 133 8.85 -2.34 0.72
N THR A 134 10.19 -2.40 0.69
CA THR A 134 11.01 -2.02 -0.47
C THR A 134 11.09 -3.15 -1.47
N THR A 135 11.49 -4.34 -1.01
CA THR A 135 11.83 -5.49 -1.87
C THR A 135 10.68 -6.48 -2.05
N LEU A 136 9.70 -6.50 -1.15
CA LEU A 136 8.69 -7.54 -0.98
C LEU A 136 9.27 -8.93 -0.63
N GLU A 137 10.48 -8.99 -0.11
CA GLU A 137 11.04 -10.21 0.45
C GLU A 137 10.34 -10.59 1.75
N LEU A 138 10.07 -11.88 1.91
CA LEU A 138 9.50 -12.43 3.14
C LEU A 138 10.56 -12.35 4.25
N VAL A 139 10.25 -11.65 5.34
CA VAL A 139 11.15 -11.48 6.48
C VAL A 139 10.70 -12.23 7.73
N ALA A 140 9.42 -12.58 7.82
CA ALA A 140 8.90 -13.44 8.89
C ALA A 140 7.63 -14.17 8.42
N ASP A 141 7.50 -15.44 8.83
CA ASP A 141 6.29 -16.26 8.67
C ASP A 141 5.87 -16.73 10.07
N ILE A 142 4.67 -16.36 10.49
CA ILE A 142 4.13 -16.64 11.81
C ILE A 142 2.83 -17.44 11.65
N PRO A 143 2.92 -18.78 11.64
CA PRO A 143 1.75 -19.63 11.62
C PRO A 143 0.90 -19.41 12.88
N ALA A 144 -0.41 -19.29 12.71
CA ALA A 144 -1.34 -19.16 13.84
C ALA A 144 -1.75 -20.54 14.40
N GLU A 145 -0.77 -21.37 14.74
CA GLU A 145 -1.02 -22.69 15.32
C GLU A 145 -1.47 -22.54 16.77
N TYR A 146 -2.68 -23.03 17.06
CA TYR A 146 -3.29 -22.91 18.39
C TYR A 146 -3.55 -24.24 19.08
N GLU A 147 -3.70 -25.34 18.32
CA GLU A 147 -3.86 -26.72 18.82
C GLU A 147 -3.17 -27.67 17.85
N ASN A 148 -2.35 -28.59 18.31
CA ASN A 148 -1.79 -29.77 17.63
C ASN A 148 -1.87 -29.75 16.08
N GLY A 149 -1.20 -28.79 15.43
CA GLY A 149 -1.18 -28.63 13.99
C GLY A 149 -2.37 -27.89 13.39
N LYS A 150 -3.35 -27.44 14.19
CA LYS A 150 -4.47 -26.63 13.70
C LYS A 150 -4.07 -25.17 13.57
N LEU A 151 -4.25 -24.62 12.40
CA LEU A 151 -4.01 -23.22 12.11
C LEU A 151 -5.33 -22.43 12.16
N SER A 152 -5.31 -21.29 12.83
CA SER A 152 -6.45 -20.38 12.86
C SER A 152 -6.39 -19.41 11.72
N ARG A 153 -7.57 -19.12 11.14
CA ARG A 153 -7.75 -17.98 10.26
C ARG A 153 -7.46 -16.68 11.02
N VAL A 154 -6.75 -15.76 10.38
CA VAL A 154 -6.58 -14.39 10.89
C VAL A 154 -7.55 -13.48 10.16
N VAL A 155 -8.42 -12.80 10.89
CA VAL A 155 -9.53 -12.01 10.32
C VAL A 155 -9.45 -10.52 10.63
N GLY A 156 -8.66 -10.11 11.62
CA GLY A 156 -8.36 -8.73 11.96
C GLY A 156 -6.87 -8.57 12.22
N LEU A 157 -6.28 -7.49 11.73
CA LEU A 157 -4.87 -7.16 11.93
C LEU A 157 -4.71 -5.66 12.03
N VAL A 158 -3.96 -5.20 13.03
CA VAL A 158 -3.63 -3.80 13.25
C VAL A 158 -2.18 -3.65 13.65
N ASP A 159 -1.54 -2.57 13.20
CA ASP A 159 -0.21 -2.19 13.66
C ASP A 159 -0.27 -1.51 15.04
N LEU A 160 0.76 -1.76 15.82
CA LEU A 160 1.02 -1.15 17.11
C LEU A 160 2.39 -0.47 17.08
N PRO A 161 2.67 0.50 17.97
CA PRO A 161 3.99 1.12 18.05
C PRO A 161 5.13 0.11 18.18
N GLY A 162 6.27 0.36 17.52
CA GLY A 162 7.48 -0.44 17.64
C GLY A 162 7.46 -1.76 16.88
N ARG A 163 6.92 -1.78 15.65
CA ARG A 163 6.81 -2.98 14.79
C ARG A 163 6.07 -4.15 15.44
N ARG A 164 5.12 -3.87 16.27
CA ARG A 164 4.23 -4.86 16.85
C ARG A 164 2.92 -4.90 16.07
N PHE A 165 2.30 -6.07 16.03
CA PHE A 165 1.04 -6.29 15.32
C PHE A 165 0.13 -7.12 16.21
N ALA A 166 -1.09 -6.61 16.42
CA ALA A 166 -2.15 -7.37 17.07
C ALA A 166 -3.07 -7.95 16.01
N TYR A 167 -3.46 -9.19 16.17
CA TYR A 167 -4.35 -9.87 15.22
C TYR A 167 -5.26 -10.89 15.91
N SER A 168 -6.48 -11.00 15.37
CA SER A 168 -7.49 -11.89 15.89
C SER A 168 -7.45 -13.26 15.21
N LEU A 169 -7.50 -14.31 16.03
CA LEU A 169 -7.54 -15.71 15.63
C LEU A 169 -8.98 -16.21 15.74
N PHE A 170 -9.66 -16.28 14.60
CA PHE A 170 -11.08 -16.60 14.50
C PHE A 170 -11.42 -17.97 15.09
N ASP A 171 -10.62 -19.00 14.80
CA ASP A 171 -10.86 -20.38 15.23
C ASP A 171 -10.33 -20.65 16.63
N ALA A 172 -9.34 -19.90 17.09
CA ALA A 172 -8.71 -20.03 18.39
C ALA A 172 -9.37 -19.20 19.51
N ASN A 173 -10.35 -18.33 19.17
CA ASN A 173 -10.96 -17.40 20.13
C ASN A 173 -9.95 -16.56 20.91
N ALA A 174 -8.91 -16.08 20.22
CA ALA A 174 -7.75 -15.44 20.80
C ALA A 174 -7.32 -14.19 20.04
N ILE A 175 -6.57 -13.33 20.71
CA ILE A 175 -5.79 -12.27 20.07
C ILE A 175 -4.31 -12.56 20.33
N TRP A 176 -3.51 -12.48 19.29
CA TRP A 176 -2.06 -12.55 19.42
C TRP A 176 -1.45 -11.19 19.11
N ILE A 177 -0.35 -10.90 19.80
CA ILE A 177 0.47 -9.72 19.58
C ILE A 177 1.88 -10.19 19.26
N THR A 178 2.33 -9.95 18.03
CA THR A 178 3.68 -10.33 17.61
C THR A 178 4.56 -9.09 17.48
N ASP A 179 5.71 -9.14 18.15
CA ASP A 179 6.79 -8.16 18.01
C ASP A 179 7.74 -8.63 16.91
N LEU A 180 7.87 -7.79 15.88
CA LEU A 180 8.74 -7.94 14.72
C LEU A 180 9.90 -6.93 14.73
N SER A 181 10.30 -6.39 15.89
CA SER A 181 11.48 -5.54 16.01
C SER A 181 12.73 -6.27 15.50
N ASN A 182 12.78 -7.57 15.71
CA ASN A 182 13.72 -8.48 15.04
C ASN A 182 12.93 -9.56 14.28
N PRO A 183 12.68 -9.38 12.96
CA PRO A 183 11.87 -10.32 12.18
C PRO A 183 12.43 -11.74 12.12
N ALA A 184 13.74 -11.93 12.29
CA ALA A 184 14.36 -13.25 12.35
C ALA A 184 14.07 -14.00 13.66
N ARG A 185 13.59 -13.30 14.69
CA ARG A 185 13.24 -13.85 16.01
C ARG A 185 11.95 -13.20 16.51
N PRO A 186 10.81 -13.47 15.87
CA PRO A 186 9.52 -12.89 16.29
C PRO A 186 9.15 -13.36 17.68
N VAL A 187 8.58 -12.46 18.48
CA VAL A 187 8.07 -12.78 19.82
C VAL A 187 6.57 -12.58 19.86
N THR A 188 5.82 -13.64 20.18
CA THR A 188 4.36 -13.58 20.18
C THR A 188 3.81 -13.75 21.60
N THR A 189 3.03 -12.77 22.03
CA THR A 189 2.19 -12.83 23.23
C THR A 189 0.80 -13.29 22.84
N LYS A 190 0.29 -14.33 23.52
CA LYS A 190 -1.00 -14.94 23.23
C LYS A 190 -2.01 -14.56 24.30
N LEU A 191 -3.14 -13.98 23.91
CA LEU A 191 -4.26 -13.64 24.79
C LEU A 191 -5.45 -14.56 24.46
N PRO A 192 -5.63 -15.65 25.22
CA PRO A 192 -6.72 -16.61 24.98
C PRO A 192 -8.06 -16.09 25.52
N ASN A 193 -9.15 -16.71 25.09
CA ASN A 193 -10.50 -16.49 25.61
C ASN A 193 -11.02 -15.04 25.50
N ILE A 194 -10.66 -14.37 24.41
CA ILE A 194 -11.08 -12.96 24.18
C ILE A 194 -12.55 -12.87 23.75
N GLY A 195 -13.13 -13.96 23.33
CA GLY A 195 -14.51 -14.04 22.84
C GLY A 195 -14.63 -15.09 21.76
N LYS A 196 -15.86 -15.48 21.45
CA LYS A 196 -16.10 -16.45 20.40
C LYS A 196 -15.95 -15.77 19.03
N GLN A 197 -15.10 -16.31 18.16
CA GLN A 197 -14.86 -15.84 16.80
C GLN A 197 -14.57 -14.33 16.75
N PRO A 198 -13.51 -13.84 17.42
CA PRO A 198 -13.19 -12.41 17.45
C PRO A 198 -12.86 -11.91 16.04
N TYR A 199 -13.43 -10.75 15.73
CA TYR A 199 -13.27 -10.10 14.42
C TYR A 199 -12.57 -8.74 14.56
#